data_88179d88500ae463ab810e1c1b0f4d89
#
_entry.id   88179d88500ae463ab810e1c1b0f4d89
#
_cell.length_a   1.000
_cell.length_b   1.000
_cell.length_c   1.000
_cell.angle_alpha   90.00
_cell.angle_beta   90.00
_cell.angle_gamma   90.00
#
_symmetry.space_group_name_H-M   'P 1'
#
loop_
_entity.id
_entity.type
_entity.pdbx_description
1 polymer ?
#
loop_
_entity_poly.entity_id
_entity_poly.type
_entity_poly.pdbx_seq_one_letter_code
_entity_poly.pdbx_strand_id
1 'polypeptide(L)'
;GFGLAQAFLPPQRVDGGEIKIAVQQGVVDPASTVAVGGDLTRVPVQKVQSLLDQAVQPGQPLDTTRLDKALRVAGEIPGIQSVKASLQPGEQAGTTKVAAVVEPTSLVNGMVWTDNHGSRYVGTQRVNALVQLNSPSGAGEQYAVNYSRSTGMSHYKLSGQGLVGEQGLKLGASWSEMKMDL
;
A
#
# COMPACT_ATOMS: atom_id res chain seq x y z
N GLY A 1 -10.82 6.13 -15.61
CA GLY A 1 -11.01 7.42 -16.27
C GLY A 1 -9.68 8.16 -16.40
N PHE A 2 -9.55 9.05 -17.36
CA PHE A 2 -8.34 9.85 -17.55
C PHE A 2 -8.23 10.86 -16.41
N GLY A 3 -7.15 10.82 -15.64
CA GLY A 3 -6.97 11.60 -14.42
C GLY A 3 -6.71 13.09 -14.63
N LEU A 4 -6.27 13.48 -15.82
CA LEU A 4 -5.98 14.85 -16.20
C LEU A 4 -6.42 15.08 -17.64
N ALA A 5 -7.51 15.83 -17.80
CA ALA A 5 -7.91 16.35 -19.09
C ALA A 5 -8.25 17.84 -18.91
N GLN A 6 -7.63 18.70 -19.70
CA GLN A 6 -7.98 20.11 -19.76
C GLN A 6 -8.73 20.38 -21.08
N ALA A 7 -9.91 20.95 -20.95
CA ALA A 7 -10.64 21.48 -22.11
C ALA A 7 -10.37 22.98 -22.20
N PHE A 8 -9.97 23.43 -23.36
CA PHE A 8 -9.74 24.85 -23.64
C PHE A 8 -10.26 25.27 -25.00
N LEU A 9 -10.52 26.56 -25.15
CA LEU A 9 -10.91 27.16 -26.40
C LEU A 9 -9.65 27.63 -27.15
N PRO A 10 -9.26 26.95 -28.25
CA PRO A 10 -8.15 27.43 -29.04
C PRO A 10 -8.54 28.76 -29.72
N PRO A 11 -7.56 29.61 -30.09
CA PRO A 11 -7.84 30.79 -30.91
C PRO A 11 -8.56 30.39 -32.19
N GLN A 12 -9.81 30.82 -32.35
CA GLN A 12 -10.65 30.44 -33.51
C GLN A 12 -11.56 31.57 -33.91
N ARG A 13 -11.90 31.63 -35.22
CA ARG A 13 -13.00 32.43 -35.71
C ARG A 13 -14.27 31.61 -35.64
N VAL A 14 -15.31 32.18 -35.07
CA VAL A 14 -16.63 31.52 -35.00
C VAL A 14 -17.34 31.85 -36.31
N ASP A 15 -17.16 30.98 -37.30
CA ASP A 15 -17.89 31.05 -38.54
C ASP A 15 -18.99 29.98 -38.54
N GLY A 16 -20.24 30.36 -38.75
CA GLY A 16 -21.37 29.43 -38.78
C GLY A 16 -21.90 28.94 -37.43
N GLY A 17 -21.49 29.56 -36.30
CA GLY A 17 -22.02 29.21 -34.96
C GLY A 17 -21.40 27.95 -34.31
N GLU A 18 -20.38 27.37 -34.92
CA GLU A 18 -19.65 26.24 -34.35
C GLU A 18 -18.46 26.72 -33.51
N ILE A 19 -18.38 26.20 -32.28
CA ILE A 19 -17.26 26.42 -31.37
C ILE A 19 -16.47 25.13 -31.23
N LYS A 20 -15.18 25.16 -31.57
CA LYS A 20 -14.28 24.02 -31.38
C LYS A 20 -13.70 24.05 -29.95
N ILE A 21 -13.93 23.00 -29.20
CA ILE A 21 -13.31 22.79 -27.88
C ILE A 21 -12.15 21.79 -28.06
N ALA A 22 -10.95 22.21 -27.74
CA ALA A 22 -9.81 21.31 -27.72
C ALA A 22 -9.71 20.66 -26.34
N VAL A 23 -9.51 19.34 -26.31
CA VAL A 23 -9.27 18.58 -25.07
C VAL A 23 -7.85 18.08 -25.12
N GLN A 24 -7.05 18.53 -24.18
CA GLN A 24 -5.69 18.05 -23.98
C GLN A 24 -5.69 17.04 -22.84
N GLN A 25 -5.28 15.81 -23.13
CA GLN A 25 -5.07 14.78 -22.10
C GLN A 25 -3.70 15.00 -21.45
N GLY A 26 -3.65 14.93 -20.12
CA GLY A 26 -2.38 14.95 -19.42
C GLY A 26 -1.61 13.65 -19.66
N VAL A 27 -0.40 13.78 -20.16
CA VAL A 27 0.51 12.68 -20.46
C VAL A 27 1.60 12.66 -19.38
N VAL A 28 2.03 11.47 -18.98
CA VAL A 28 3.18 11.33 -18.10
C VAL A 28 4.43 11.81 -18.81
N ASP A 29 5.24 12.64 -18.14
CA ASP A 29 6.46 13.19 -18.73
C ASP A 29 7.39 12.04 -19.18
N PRO A 30 7.80 12.01 -20.47
CA PRO A 30 8.62 10.91 -21.00
C PRO A 30 9.99 10.75 -20.33
N ALA A 31 10.51 11.82 -19.75
CA ALA A 31 11.80 11.84 -19.07
C ALA A 31 11.69 11.55 -17.56
N SER A 32 10.48 11.37 -17.01
CA SER A 32 10.30 11.18 -15.59
C SER A 32 10.06 9.72 -15.21
N THR A 33 10.73 9.29 -14.14
CA THR A 33 10.35 8.13 -13.33
C THR A 33 9.53 8.60 -12.14
N VAL A 34 8.75 7.70 -11.53
CA VAL A 34 8.04 8.04 -10.29
C VAL A 34 9.06 8.32 -9.18
N ALA A 35 9.06 9.53 -8.65
CA ALA A 35 9.92 9.88 -7.52
C ALA A 35 9.33 9.29 -6.23
N VAL A 36 10.01 8.33 -5.61
CA VAL A 36 9.64 7.76 -4.33
C VAL A 36 10.45 8.43 -3.23
N GLY A 37 9.78 9.09 -2.31
CA GLY A 37 10.37 9.81 -1.18
C GLY A 37 9.73 9.43 0.15
N GLY A 38 10.15 10.09 1.22
CA GLY A 38 9.70 9.85 2.59
C GLY A 38 10.77 9.17 3.44
N ASP A 39 10.37 8.56 4.56
CA ASP A 39 11.28 7.74 5.36
C ASP A 39 11.35 6.33 4.78
N LEU A 40 12.43 6.01 4.11
CA LEU A 40 12.65 4.76 3.39
C LEU A 40 13.51 3.76 4.16
N THR A 41 13.81 4.01 5.42
CA THR A 41 14.80 3.25 6.21
C THR A 41 14.49 1.75 6.29
N ARG A 42 13.21 1.37 6.34
CA ARG A 42 12.74 -0.03 6.42
C ARG A 42 11.66 -0.34 5.41
N VAL A 43 11.72 0.33 4.29
CA VAL A 43 10.77 0.18 3.19
C VAL A 43 11.45 -0.56 2.05
N PRO A 44 10.82 -1.55 1.44
CA PRO A 44 11.34 -2.22 0.25
C PRO A 44 11.16 -1.31 -0.98
N VAL A 45 12.01 -0.27 -1.06
CA VAL A 45 11.91 0.82 -2.06
C VAL A 45 11.81 0.28 -3.47
N GLN A 46 12.62 -0.72 -3.81
CA GLN A 46 12.62 -1.32 -5.14
C GLN A 46 11.26 -1.93 -5.51
N LYS A 47 10.58 -2.60 -4.55
CA LYS A 47 9.25 -3.17 -4.77
C LYS A 47 8.19 -2.09 -4.96
N VAL A 48 8.26 -1.03 -4.14
CA VAL A 48 7.36 0.13 -4.29
C VAL A 48 7.58 0.81 -5.64
N GLN A 49 8.84 1.03 -6.01
CA GLN A 49 9.22 1.63 -7.29
C GLN A 49 8.69 0.80 -8.47
N SER A 50 8.95 -0.51 -8.50
CA SER A 50 8.44 -1.41 -9.55
C SER A 50 6.93 -1.36 -9.71
N LEU A 51 6.18 -1.36 -8.59
CA LEU A 51 4.73 -1.28 -8.62
C LEU A 51 4.22 0.03 -9.23
N LEU A 52 4.87 1.14 -8.89
CA LEU A 52 4.50 2.46 -9.39
C LEU A 52 4.90 2.65 -10.85
N ASP A 53 6.10 2.20 -11.25
CA ASP A 53 6.58 2.29 -12.64
C ASP A 53 5.72 1.45 -13.60
N GLN A 54 5.18 0.32 -13.16
CA GLN A 54 4.23 -0.47 -13.95
C GLN A 54 2.87 0.26 -14.14
N ALA A 55 2.48 1.08 -13.18
CA ALA A 55 1.23 1.83 -13.25
C ALA A 55 1.36 3.16 -14.00
N VAL A 56 2.54 3.78 -13.93
CA VAL A 56 2.83 5.10 -14.49
C VAL A 56 3.85 4.95 -15.60
N GLN A 57 3.36 4.82 -16.84
CA GLN A 57 4.23 4.63 -18.01
C GLN A 57 4.60 5.99 -18.62
N PRO A 58 5.91 6.31 -18.76
CA PRO A 58 6.37 7.53 -19.41
C PRO A 58 5.81 7.68 -20.83
N GLY A 59 5.37 8.88 -21.19
CA GLY A 59 4.83 9.20 -22.52
C GLY A 59 3.41 8.69 -22.77
N GLN A 60 2.76 8.06 -21.78
CA GLN A 60 1.38 7.58 -21.90
C GLN A 60 0.41 8.46 -21.10
N PRO A 61 -0.88 8.49 -21.46
CA PRO A 61 -1.90 9.10 -20.62
C PRO A 61 -1.92 8.46 -19.22
N LEU A 62 -2.01 9.30 -18.18
CA LEU A 62 -2.06 8.82 -16.81
C LEU A 62 -3.40 8.12 -16.53
N ASP A 63 -3.34 6.82 -16.26
CA ASP A 63 -4.48 6.04 -15.80
C ASP A 63 -4.54 6.07 -14.25
N THR A 64 -5.42 6.90 -13.72
CA THR A 64 -5.62 7.04 -12.27
C THR A 64 -6.07 5.75 -11.60
N THR A 65 -6.82 4.89 -12.29
CA THR A 65 -7.29 3.61 -11.73
C THR A 65 -6.12 2.65 -11.51
N ARG A 66 -5.17 2.62 -12.46
CA ARG A 66 -3.94 1.83 -12.31
C ARG A 66 -3.05 2.38 -11.21
N LEU A 67 -2.89 3.71 -11.16
CA LEU A 67 -2.11 4.37 -10.11
C LEU A 67 -2.71 4.09 -8.73
N ASP A 68 -4.02 4.27 -8.54
CA ASP A 68 -4.70 3.99 -7.27
C ASP A 68 -4.55 2.53 -6.84
N LYS A 69 -4.64 1.58 -7.78
CA LYS A 69 -4.39 0.17 -7.50
C LYS A 69 -2.95 -0.06 -7.04
N ALA A 70 -1.97 0.52 -7.71
CA ALA A 70 -0.56 0.38 -7.34
C ALA A 70 -0.28 0.98 -5.95
N LEU A 71 -0.84 2.15 -5.64
CA LEU A 71 -0.73 2.79 -4.33
C LEU A 71 -1.35 1.93 -3.22
N ARG A 72 -2.50 1.33 -3.46
CA ARG A 72 -3.14 0.40 -2.50
C ARG A 72 -2.27 -0.83 -2.25
N VAL A 73 -1.79 -1.47 -3.32
CA VAL A 73 -0.92 -2.65 -3.20
C VAL A 73 0.38 -2.29 -2.48
N ALA A 74 0.98 -1.14 -2.78
CA ALA A 74 2.16 -0.65 -2.09
C ALA A 74 1.87 -0.38 -0.60
N GLY A 75 0.72 0.19 -0.26
CA GLY A 75 0.29 0.43 1.13
C GLY A 75 0.00 -0.85 1.93
N GLU A 76 -0.23 -1.98 1.26
CA GLU A 76 -0.41 -3.29 1.92
C GLU A 76 0.91 -4.01 2.23
N ILE A 77 2.05 -3.45 1.82
CA ILE A 77 3.37 -4.01 2.11
C ILE A 77 3.65 -3.86 3.61
N PRO A 78 3.99 -4.94 4.34
CA PRO A 78 4.41 -4.84 5.72
C PRO A 78 5.57 -3.85 5.90
N GLY A 79 5.47 -2.98 6.88
CA GLY A 79 6.44 -1.90 7.08
C GLY A 79 6.02 -0.56 6.47
N ILE A 80 4.96 -0.52 5.67
CA ILE A 80 4.38 0.70 5.10
C ILE A 80 3.05 1.01 5.79
N GLN A 81 2.89 2.22 6.27
CA GLN A 81 1.65 2.73 6.84
C GLN A 81 0.76 3.35 5.76
N SER A 82 1.33 4.16 4.90
CA SER A 82 0.62 4.78 3.80
C SER A 82 1.55 5.13 2.64
N VAL A 83 0.98 5.15 1.42
CA VAL A 83 1.63 5.67 0.22
C VAL A 83 0.70 6.70 -0.40
N LYS A 84 1.19 7.92 -0.54
CA LYS A 84 0.43 9.04 -1.12
C LYS A 84 1.12 9.50 -2.39
N ALA A 85 0.36 9.66 -3.48
CA ALA A 85 0.89 10.22 -4.70
C ALA A 85 0.43 11.68 -4.87
N SER A 86 1.32 12.50 -5.42
CA SER A 86 1.02 13.85 -5.86
C SER A 86 1.41 14.02 -7.33
N LEU A 87 0.61 14.81 -8.03
CA LEU A 87 0.85 15.15 -9.43
C LEU A 87 1.52 16.53 -9.49
N GLN A 88 2.62 16.61 -10.20
CA GLN A 88 3.38 17.84 -10.40
C GLN A 88 3.44 18.16 -11.88
N PRO A 89 3.56 19.45 -12.27
CA PRO A 89 3.80 19.82 -13.65
C PRO A 89 5.07 19.14 -14.19
N GLY A 90 4.99 18.60 -15.40
CA GLY A 90 6.15 18.06 -16.10
C GLY A 90 7.05 19.16 -16.69
N GLU A 91 8.12 18.78 -17.35
CA GLU A 91 9.03 19.72 -18.00
C GLU A 91 8.45 20.32 -19.28
N GLN A 92 7.59 19.57 -19.95
CA GLN A 92 6.91 20.03 -21.15
C GLN A 92 5.47 20.44 -20.85
N ALA A 93 4.94 21.41 -21.58
CA ALA A 93 3.55 21.82 -21.46
C ALA A 93 2.60 20.64 -21.75
N GLY A 94 1.65 20.40 -20.84
CA GLY A 94 0.70 19.28 -20.95
C GLY A 94 1.23 17.95 -20.43
N THR A 95 2.44 17.88 -19.87
CA THR A 95 2.97 16.69 -19.20
C THR A 95 2.87 16.81 -17.69
N THR A 96 2.88 15.65 -17.02
CA THR A 96 2.73 15.52 -15.56
C THR A 96 3.77 14.55 -15.03
N LYS A 97 4.39 14.90 -13.91
CA LYS A 97 5.24 14.03 -13.11
C LYS A 97 4.45 13.48 -11.92
N VAL A 98 4.72 12.23 -11.56
CA VAL A 98 4.14 11.60 -10.38
C VAL A 98 5.20 11.49 -9.30
N ALA A 99 4.91 12.02 -8.12
CA ALA A 99 5.75 11.85 -6.94
C ALA A 99 4.96 11.07 -5.89
N ALA A 100 5.57 10.04 -5.32
CA ALA A 100 4.99 9.24 -4.27
C ALA A 100 5.76 9.45 -2.95
N VAL A 101 5.03 9.62 -1.85
CA VAL A 101 5.60 9.73 -0.50
C VAL A 101 5.15 8.52 0.29
N VAL A 102 6.13 7.80 0.85
CA VAL A 102 5.91 6.60 1.66
C VAL A 102 6.08 6.97 3.13
N GLU A 103 5.11 6.58 3.94
CA GLU A 103 5.14 6.69 5.39
C GLU A 103 5.34 5.28 5.98
N PRO A 104 6.42 5.00 6.72
CA PRO A 104 6.64 3.69 7.32
C PRO A 104 5.78 3.49 8.56
N THR A 105 5.39 2.25 8.84
CA THR A 105 4.77 1.89 10.12
C THR A 105 5.83 1.64 11.19
N SER A 106 5.41 1.60 12.47
CA SER A 106 6.29 1.26 13.58
C SER A 106 6.88 -0.14 13.40
N LEU A 107 8.18 -0.31 13.74
CA LEU A 107 8.84 -1.60 13.70
C LEU A 107 8.11 -2.64 14.55
N VAL A 108 7.74 -2.24 15.75
CA VAL A 108 7.05 -3.09 16.73
C VAL A 108 5.67 -2.52 17.00
N ASN A 109 4.66 -3.33 16.82
CA ASN A 109 3.31 -3.06 17.28
C ASN A 109 2.89 -4.15 18.25
N GLY A 110 2.17 -3.78 19.31
CA GLY A 110 1.69 -4.73 20.29
C GLY A 110 0.35 -4.32 20.86
N MET A 111 -0.43 -5.32 21.24
CA MET A 111 -1.73 -5.12 21.88
C MET A 111 -1.98 -6.22 22.90
N VAL A 112 -2.56 -5.85 24.03
CA VAL A 112 -3.08 -6.77 25.04
C VAL A 112 -4.55 -6.43 25.25
N TRP A 113 -5.41 -7.44 25.26
CA TRP A 113 -6.86 -7.25 25.50
C TRP A 113 -7.44 -8.45 26.24
N THR A 114 -8.60 -8.25 26.84
CA THR A 114 -9.39 -9.29 27.46
C THR A 114 -10.74 -9.39 26.77
N ASP A 115 -11.26 -10.59 26.68
CA ASP A 115 -12.60 -10.85 26.17
C ASP A 115 -13.27 -12.01 26.95
N ASN A 116 -14.55 -12.18 26.73
CA ASN A 116 -15.37 -13.26 27.31
C ASN A 116 -15.86 -14.27 26.24
N HIS A 117 -15.18 -14.34 25.08
CA HIS A 117 -15.54 -15.22 23.97
C HIS A 117 -14.96 -16.63 24.09
N GLY A 118 -14.37 -16.98 25.24
CA GLY A 118 -13.87 -18.33 25.52
C GLY A 118 -15.01 -19.35 25.63
N SER A 119 -14.66 -20.62 25.40
CA SER A 119 -15.59 -21.72 25.63
C SER A 119 -15.86 -21.90 27.13
N ARG A 120 -17.12 -22.20 27.49
CA ARG A 120 -17.49 -22.51 28.87
C ARG A 120 -16.72 -23.71 29.47
N TYR A 121 -16.18 -24.60 28.65
CA TYR A 121 -15.45 -25.80 29.08
C TYR A 121 -14.02 -25.49 29.53
N VAL A 122 -13.39 -24.47 28.95
CA VAL A 122 -12.00 -24.08 29.21
C VAL A 122 -11.86 -22.66 29.78
N GLY A 123 -12.98 -22.05 30.14
CA GLY A 123 -13.05 -20.68 30.69
C GLY A 123 -13.48 -19.65 29.64
N THR A 124 -14.52 -18.90 30.00
CA THR A 124 -15.11 -17.87 29.12
C THR A 124 -14.24 -16.63 29.02
N GLN A 125 -13.57 -16.26 30.10
CA GLN A 125 -12.69 -15.09 30.12
C GLN A 125 -11.31 -15.45 29.57
N ARG A 126 -10.83 -14.64 28.64
CA ARG A 126 -9.50 -14.80 28.02
C ARG A 126 -8.70 -13.53 28.13
N VAL A 127 -7.42 -13.72 28.29
CA VAL A 127 -6.40 -12.67 28.13
C VAL A 127 -5.64 -12.98 26.84
N ASN A 128 -5.50 -11.99 25.99
CA ASN A 128 -4.84 -12.11 24.71
C ASN A 128 -3.71 -11.10 24.61
N ALA A 129 -2.64 -11.47 23.94
CA ALA A 129 -1.52 -10.60 23.61
C ALA A 129 -1.08 -10.84 22.17
N LEU A 130 -0.76 -9.78 21.47
CA LEU A 130 -0.23 -9.79 20.12
C LEU A 130 1.00 -8.88 20.09
N VAL A 131 2.08 -9.38 19.50
CA VAL A 131 3.25 -8.57 19.15
C VAL A 131 3.56 -8.82 17.68
N GLN A 132 3.77 -7.74 16.94
CA GLN A 132 4.10 -7.76 15.50
C GLN A 132 5.40 -7.01 15.25
N LEU A 133 6.24 -7.57 14.40
CA LEU A 133 7.42 -6.94 13.84
C LEU A 133 7.17 -6.68 12.36
N ASN A 134 7.25 -5.42 11.95
CA ASN A 134 6.95 -4.99 10.59
C ASN A 134 8.25 -4.62 9.88
N SER A 135 8.57 -5.34 8.83
CA SER A 135 9.73 -5.13 7.96
C SER A 135 11.05 -4.92 8.73
N PRO A 136 11.42 -5.83 9.64
CA PRO A 136 12.66 -5.66 10.41
C PRO A 136 13.92 -5.63 9.53
N SER A 137 13.93 -6.33 8.40
CA SER A 137 15.05 -6.30 7.44
C SER A 137 14.87 -5.26 6.33
N GLY A 138 13.69 -4.63 6.22
CA GLY A 138 13.38 -3.70 5.12
C GLY A 138 12.91 -4.39 3.84
N ALA A 139 12.66 -5.70 3.86
CA ALA A 139 12.23 -6.46 2.68
C ALA A 139 10.69 -6.57 2.55
N GLY A 140 9.93 -5.99 3.48
CA GLY A 140 8.47 -6.07 3.49
C GLY A 140 7.95 -7.38 4.05
N GLU A 141 8.62 -7.91 5.06
CA GLU A 141 8.22 -9.08 5.83
C GLU A 141 7.52 -8.66 7.12
N GLN A 142 6.70 -9.56 7.67
CA GLN A 142 6.03 -9.36 8.95
C GLN A 142 6.10 -10.65 9.76
N TYR A 143 6.41 -10.51 11.03
CA TYR A 143 6.36 -11.59 12.00
C TYR A 143 5.38 -11.24 13.11
N ALA A 144 4.63 -12.23 13.60
CA ALA A 144 3.71 -12.02 14.69
C ALA A 144 3.73 -13.17 15.68
N VAL A 145 3.63 -12.81 16.95
CA VAL A 145 3.43 -13.72 18.07
C VAL A 145 2.08 -13.40 18.68
N ASN A 146 1.19 -14.39 18.73
CA ASN A 146 -0.08 -14.30 19.41
C ASN A 146 -0.06 -15.26 20.61
N TYR A 147 -0.57 -14.79 21.73
CA TYR A 147 -0.81 -15.57 22.93
C TYR A 147 -2.24 -15.36 23.40
N SER A 148 -2.91 -16.44 23.78
CA SER A 148 -4.24 -16.39 24.38
C SER A 148 -4.31 -17.38 25.53
N ARG A 149 -4.85 -16.94 26.68
CA ARG A 149 -5.01 -17.78 27.87
C ARG A 149 -6.39 -17.59 28.49
N SER A 150 -6.99 -18.71 28.89
CA SER A 150 -8.14 -18.79 29.78
C SER A 150 -7.85 -19.73 30.95
N THR A 151 -8.82 -20.02 31.80
CA THR A 151 -8.64 -20.89 32.97
C THR A 151 -8.13 -22.29 32.63
N GLY A 152 -8.66 -22.91 31.57
CA GLY A 152 -8.32 -24.27 31.13
C GLY A 152 -7.72 -24.31 29.70
N MET A 153 -7.18 -23.19 29.16
CA MET A 153 -6.59 -23.20 27.83
C MET A 153 -5.42 -22.23 27.74
N SER A 154 -4.35 -22.64 27.08
CA SER A 154 -3.31 -21.75 26.58
C SER A 154 -3.05 -22.01 25.09
N HIS A 155 -2.97 -20.95 24.31
CA HIS A 155 -2.76 -20.99 22.86
C HIS A 155 -1.63 -20.05 22.48
N TYR A 156 -0.69 -20.58 21.70
CA TYR A 156 0.45 -19.85 21.13
C TYR A 156 0.37 -19.95 19.61
N LYS A 157 0.61 -18.85 18.93
CA LYS A 157 0.73 -18.84 17.48
C LYS A 157 1.89 -17.95 17.05
N LEU A 158 2.80 -18.53 16.28
CA LEU A 158 3.86 -17.82 15.57
C LEU A 158 3.49 -17.75 14.11
N SER A 159 3.67 -16.60 13.48
CA SER A 159 3.43 -16.44 12.05
C SER A 159 4.48 -15.54 11.44
N GLY A 160 4.79 -15.81 10.18
CA GLY A 160 5.66 -15.00 9.35
C GLY A 160 5.07 -14.91 7.95
N GLN A 161 5.14 -13.74 7.35
CA GLN A 161 4.74 -13.51 5.95
C GLN A 161 5.66 -12.50 5.30
N GLY A 162 5.77 -12.57 3.99
CA GLY A 162 6.57 -11.65 3.21
C GLY A 162 6.10 -11.59 1.77
N LEU A 163 6.54 -10.56 1.06
CA LEU A 163 6.26 -10.37 -0.35
C LEU A 163 7.20 -11.20 -1.20
N VAL A 164 6.64 -11.89 -2.18
CA VAL A 164 7.37 -12.64 -3.19
C VAL A 164 7.10 -12.06 -4.57
N GLY A 165 8.17 -11.76 -5.29
CA GLY A 165 8.07 -11.11 -6.60
C GLY A 165 7.61 -9.64 -6.52
N GLU A 166 7.31 -9.09 -7.70
CA GLU A 166 6.95 -7.67 -7.88
C GLU A 166 5.45 -7.44 -8.05
N GLN A 167 4.65 -8.52 -8.06
CA GLN A 167 3.21 -8.45 -8.33
C GLN A 167 2.36 -8.38 -7.05
N GLY A 168 2.99 -8.23 -5.87
CA GLY A 168 2.29 -8.14 -4.59
C GLY A 168 1.83 -9.49 -4.03
N LEU A 169 2.36 -10.64 -4.53
CA LEU A 169 2.09 -11.95 -3.95
C LEU A 169 2.68 -12.02 -2.54
N LYS A 170 1.86 -12.43 -1.57
CA LYS A 170 2.28 -12.66 -0.19
C LYS A 170 2.34 -14.15 0.09
N LEU A 171 3.47 -14.62 0.59
CA LEU A 171 3.61 -15.97 1.14
C LEU A 171 3.79 -15.87 2.64
N GLY A 172 3.12 -16.76 3.37
CA GLY A 172 3.23 -16.82 4.81
C GLY A 172 3.11 -18.25 5.33
N ALA A 173 3.70 -18.46 6.50
CA ALA A 173 3.57 -19.69 7.25
C ALA A 173 3.22 -19.36 8.72
N SER A 174 2.50 -20.25 9.36
CA SER A 174 2.22 -20.14 10.79
C SER A 174 2.28 -21.49 11.46
N TRP A 175 2.72 -21.47 12.71
CA TRP A 175 2.68 -22.60 13.63
C TRP A 175 1.87 -22.20 14.85
N SER A 176 1.07 -23.12 15.36
CA SER A 176 0.31 -22.89 16.58
C SER A 176 0.25 -24.13 17.44
N GLU A 177 0.27 -23.93 18.76
CA GLU A 177 0.10 -24.94 19.78
C GLU A 177 -1.02 -24.52 20.73
N MET A 178 -1.91 -25.45 21.01
CA MET A 178 -2.98 -25.27 21.98
C MET A 178 -2.90 -26.39 23.03
N LYS A 179 -2.88 -25.98 24.30
CA LYS A 179 -2.96 -26.88 25.45
C LYS A 179 -4.28 -26.65 26.16
N MET A 180 -5.01 -27.72 26.42
CA MET A 180 -6.29 -27.69 27.13
C MET A 180 -6.21 -28.62 28.34
N ASP A 181 -6.61 -28.10 29.50
CA ASP A 181 -6.84 -28.85 30.74
C ASP A 181 -8.37 -29.04 30.86
N LEU A 182 -8.84 -30.27 30.67
CA LEU A 182 -10.25 -30.67 30.70
C LEU A 182 -10.61 -31.30 32.04
#